data_5f9f97efb08aa6589a15a254cc8eed8b
#
_entry.id   5f9f97efb08aa6589a15a254cc8eed8b
#
_cell.length_a   1.000
_cell.length_b   1.000
_cell.length_c   1.000
_cell.angle_alpha   90.00
_cell.angle_beta   90.00
_cell.angle_gamma   90.00
#
_symmetry.space_group_name_H-M   'P 1'
#
loop_
_entity.id
_entity.type
_entity.pdbx_description
1 polymer ?
#
loop_
_entity_poly.entity_id
_entity_poly.type
_entity_poly.pdbx_seq_one_letter_code
_entity_poly.pdbx_strand_id
1 'polypeptide(L)'
;GVRLVGSEMCIRDRYDRVAFNSLEEGTSLTVQNNLRRFGMAEVSRHLAFIKEDIPTLKIRLRRHKSFNIVIIDSFQYTQMTYRDYIQLKEEFPDKLFVFISHARGKNPKGDAATSVMYDADLKIWVEGYVAFSKGRYQGATGEYTIWEKGAYDYWNVAGPKQKGGQA
;
A
#
# COMPACT_ATOMS: atom_id res chain seq x y z
N GLY A 1 18.80 21.03 26.97
CA GLY A 1 17.75 20.67 26.07
C GLY A 1 18.29 20.47 24.65
N VAL A 2 18.53 19.23 24.27
CA VAL A 2 18.87 18.89 22.87
C VAL A 2 17.58 19.03 22.04
N ARG A 3 17.53 20.06 21.23
CA ARG A 3 16.43 20.35 20.33
C ARG A 3 16.52 19.43 19.12
N LEU A 4 15.75 18.35 19.10
CA LEU A 4 15.55 17.45 17.96
C LEU A 4 14.67 18.10 16.84
N VAL A 5 14.98 19.33 16.47
CA VAL A 5 14.20 20.06 15.44
C VAL A 5 14.57 19.65 14.02
N GLY A 6 15.68 18.94 13.82
CA GLY A 6 16.13 18.54 12.48
C GLY A 6 15.55 17.22 11.95
N SER A 7 15.15 16.28 12.82
CA SER A 7 14.72 14.95 12.40
C SER A 7 13.27 14.90 11.91
N GLU A 8 12.35 15.63 12.54
CA GLU A 8 10.95 15.67 12.09
C GLU A 8 10.77 16.39 10.77
N MET A 9 11.54 17.45 10.53
CA MET A 9 11.52 18.17 9.28
C MET A 9 12.08 17.32 8.13
N CYS A 10 13.16 16.56 8.36
CA CYS A 10 13.71 15.63 7.38
C CYS A 10 12.77 14.46 7.05
N ILE A 11 11.97 13.98 8.00
CA ILE A 11 11.00 12.92 7.75
C ILE A 11 9.83 13.44 6.92
N ARG A 12 9.28 14.62 7.24
CA ARG A 12 8.21 15.26 6.45
C ARG A 12 8.64 15.51 5.01
N ASP A 13 9.81 16.09 4.81
CA ASP A 13 10.32 16.38 3.46
C ASP A 13 10.64 15.11 2.66
N ARG A 14 10.95 14.01 3.33
CA ARG A 14 11.30 12.74 2.68
C ARG A 14 10.08 11.98 2.15
N TYR A 15 8.89 12.12 2.76
CA TYR A 15 7.68 11.38 2.40
C TYR A 15 6.56 12.29 1.89
N ASP A 16 6.91 13.36 1.22
CA ASP A 16 5.98 14.39 0.79
C ASP A 16 5.27 14.07 -0.54
N ARG A 17 5.78 13.12 -1.33
CA ARG A 17 5.28 12.87 -2.69
C ARG A 17 4.90 11.40 -2.88
N VAL A 18 3.62 11.19 -3.16
CA VAL A 18 3.01 9.87 -3.36
C VAL A 18 2.61 9.68 -4.82
N ALA A 19 2.97 8.55 -5.41
CA ALA A 19 2.36 8.06 -6.65
C ALA A 19 1.38 6.94 -6.33
N PHE A 20 0.15 7.06 -6.78
CA PHE A 20 -0.81 5.97 -6.83
C PHE A 20 -0.86 5.44 -8.27
N ASN A 21 -0.22 4.30 -8.51
CA ASN A 21 -0.16 3.65 -9.81
C ASN A 21 -1.32 2.65 -9.95
N SER A 22 -2.43 3.12 -10.52
CA SER A 22 -3.64 2.32 -10.73
C SER A 22 -3.56 1.55 -12.05
N LEU A 23 -3.00 0.37 -12.01
CA LEU A 23 -2.85 -0.50 -13.18
C LEU A 23 -4.17 -1.16 -13.57
N GLU A 24 -5.01 -1.48 -12.59
CA GLU A 24 -6.29 -2.14 -12.79
C GLU A 24 -7.35 -1.18 -13.34
N GLU A 25 -7.73 -0.19 -12.55
CA GLU A 25 -8.81 0.73 -12.93
C GLU A 25 -8.32 1.92 -13.77
N GLY A 26 -7.06 2.28 -13.64
CA GLY A 26 -6.47 3.43 -14.33
C GLY A 26 -7.12 4.74 -13.90
N THR A 27 -7.34 5.63 -14.89
CA THR A 27 -7.98 6.93 -14.72
C THR A 27 -9.44 6.92 -15.17
N SER A 28 -10.18 5.86 -14.85
CA SER A 28 -11.58 5.70 -15.22
C SER A 28 -12.46 6.84 -14.66
N LEU A 29 -13.62 7.07 -15.26
CA LEU A 29 -14.56 8.09 -14.79
C LEU A 29 -14.99 7.84 -13.33
N THR A 30 -15.12 6.57 -12.95
CA THR A 30 -15.44 6.16 -11.58
C THR A 30 -14.37 6.62 -10.59
N VAL A 31 -13.10 6.40 -10.91
CA VAL A 31 -11.97 6.87 -10.10
C VAL A 31 -11.98 8.40 -9.99
N GLN A 32 -12.16 9.11 -11.10
CA GLN A 32 -12.23 10.57 -11.10
C GLN A 32 -13.36 11.11 -10.22
N ASN A 33 -14.54 10.49 -10.27
CA ASN A 33 -15.69 10.88 -9.46
C ASN A 33 -15.43 10.63 -7.97
N ASN A 34 -14.81 9.49 -7.62
CA ASN A 34 -14.41 9.19 -6.25
C ASN A 34 -13.39 10.20 -5.73
N LEU A 35 -12.38 10.56 -6.51
CA LEU A 35 -11.39 11.56 -6.15
C LEU A 35 -12.02 12.93 -5.85
N ARG A 36 -13.00 13.35 -6.67
CA ARG A 36 -13.75 14.59 -6.43
C ARG A 36 -14.59 14.50 -5.15
N ARG A 37 -15.29 13.38 -4.96
CA ARG A 37 -16.14 13.14 -3.78
C ARG A 37 -15.38 13.19 -2.46
N PHE A 38 -14.15 12.70 -2.46
CA PHE A 38 -13.29 12.66 -1.27
C PHE A 38 -12.39 13.89 -1.11
N GLY A 39 -12.60 14.95 -1.91
CA GLY A 39 -11.85 16.20 -1.77
C GLY A 39 -10.37 16.08 -2.08
N MET A 40 -9.96 15.10 -2.90
CA MET A 40 -8.54 14.80 -3.18
C MET A 40 -7.80 15.94 -3.88
N ALA A 41 -8.51 16.98 -4.33
CA ALA A 41 -7.89 18.20 -4.87
C ALA A 41 -7.00 18.92 -3.85
N GLU A 42 -7.33 18.84 -2.56
CA GLU A 42 -6.56 19.47 -1.48
C GLU A 42 -5.15 18.87 -1.34
N VAL A 43 -5.02 17.56 -1.65
CA VAL A 43 -3.73 16.84 -1.58
C VAL A 43 -3.06 16.65 -2.93
N SER A 44 -3.58 17.26 -3.99
CA SER A 44 -3.11 17.08 -5.37
C SER A 44 -1.64 17.47 -5.60
N ARG A 45 -1.06 18.30 -4.75
CA ARG A 45 0.36 18.66 -4.79
C ARG A 45 1.27 17.51 -4.32
N HIS A 46 0.75 16.62 -3.49
CA HIS A 46 1.48 15.55 -2.84
C HIS A 46 1.16 14.16 -3.41
N LEU A 47 0.00 14.01 -4.07
CA LEU A 47 -0.49 12.75 -4.60
C LEU A 47 -0.71 12.84 -6.11
N ALA A 48 -0.02 12.00 -6.87
CA ALA A 48 -0.24 11.83 -8.31
C ALA A 48 -0.88 10.47 -8.60
N PHE A 49 -1.97 10.50 -9.37
CA PHE A 49 -2.55 9.29 -9.96
C PHE A 49 -1.90 9.05 -11.32
N ILE A 50 -1.32 7.87 -11.49
CA ILE A 50 -0.64 7.47 -12.72
C ILE A 50 -1.13 6.08 -13.16
N LYS A 51 -0.90 5.74 -14.42
CA LYS A 51 -1.08 4.39 -14.95
C LYS A 51 0.13 4.08 -15.82
N GLU A 52 1.14 3.49 -15.21
CA GLU A 52 2.42 3.19 -15.86
C GLU A 52 2.84 1.76 -15.58
N ASP A 53 3.35 1.08 -16.59
CA ASP A 53 4.02 -0.20 -16.40
C ASP A 53 5.30 -0.04 -15.57
N ILE A 54 5.84 -1.14 -15.07
CA ILE A 54 7.01 -1.11 -14.19
C ILE A 54 8.25 -0.50 -14.86
N PRO A 55 8.58 -0.79 -16.14
CA PRO A 55 9.69 -0.13 -16.81
C PRO A 55 9.56 1.41 -16.88
N THR A 56 8.39 1.90 -17.25
CA THR A 56 8.10 3.35 -17.30
C THR A 56 8.14 3.98 -15.92
N LEU A 57 7.56 3.30 -14.91
CA LEU A 57 7.61 3.73 -13.53
C LEU A 57 9.07 3.86 -13.03
N LYS A 58 9.93 2.89 -13.31
CA LYS A 58 11.37 2.95 -12.97
C LYS A 58 12.05 4.17 -13.59
N ILE A 59 11.79 4.49 -14.86
CA ILE A 59 12.32 5.69 -15.51
C ILE A 59 11.90 6.95 -14.77
N ARG A 60 10.63 7.03 -14.36
CA ARG A 60 10.10 8.14 -13.58
C ARG A 60 10.76 8.24 -12.19
N LEU A 61 10.95 7.11 -11.52
CA LEU A 61 11.51 7.07 -10.16
C LEU A 61 12.99 7.47 -10.11
N ARG A 62 13.74 7.29 -11.20
CA ARG A 62 15.14 7.74 -11.32
C ARG A 62 15.30 9.26 -11.43
N ARG A 63 14.21 9.99 -11.71
CA ARG A 63 14.28 11.46 -11.85
C ARG A 63 14.52 12.12 -10.49
N HIS A 64 15.27 13.20 -10.49
CA HIS A 64 15.43 14.05 -9.32
C HIS A 64 14.06 14.54 -8.79
N LYS A 65 13.87 14.53 -7.49
CA LYS A 65 12.58 14.85 -6.84
C LYS A 65 11.41 13.98 -7.31
N SER A 66 11.65 12.70 -7.61
CA SER A 66 10.61 11.73 -7.89
C SER A 66 9.81 11.38 -6.62
N PHE A 67 8.80 10.52 -6.75
CA PHE A 67 7.98 10.08 -5.62
C PHE A 67 8.78 9.31 -4.59
N ASN A 68 8.46 9.50 -3.31
CA ASN A 68 9.07 8.78 -2.19
C ASN A 68 8.21 7.59 -1.75
N ILE A 69 6.91 7.68 -1.98
CA ILE A 69 5.95 6.61 -1.72
C ILE A 69 5.32 6.23 -3.06
N VAL A 70 5.28 4.93 -3.33
CA VAL A 70 4.68 4.37 -4.54
C VAL A 70 3.68 3.29 -4.14
N ILE A 71 2.41 3.56 -4.39
CA ILE A 71 1.32 2.60 -4.20
C ILE A 71 1.03 1.97 -5.56
N ILE A 72 1.03 0.66 -5.65
CA ILE A 72 0.77 -0.11 -6.87
C ILE A 72 -0.50 -0.92 -6.69
N ASP A 73 -1.53 -0.61 -7.48
CA ASP A 73 -2.84 -1.24 -7.48
C ASP A 73 -3.17 -1.81 -8.86
N SER A 74 -3.09 -3.11 -9.02
CA SER A 74 -2.71 -4.13 -8.07
C SER A 74 -1.46 -4.87 -8.56
N PHE A 75 -0.82 -5.60 -7.64
CA PHE A 75 0.41 -6.37 -7.92
C PHE A 75 0.23 -7.32 -9.11
N GLN A 76 -0.94 -7.95 -9.25
CA GLN A 76 -1.22 -8.91 -10.33
C GLN A 76 -1.11 -8.28 -11.73
N TYR A 77 -1.46 -7.01 -11.87
CA TYR A 77 -1.38 -6.29 -13.15
C TYR A 77 0.04 -5.84 -13.50
N THR A 78 0.97 -5.90 -12.57
CA THR A 78 2.40 -5.60 -12.86
C THR A 78 3.06 -6.69 -13.67
N GLN A 79 2.54 -7.92 -13.62
CA GLN A 79 3.16 -9.14 -14.18
C GLN A 79 4.59 -9.41 -13.65
N MET A 80 4.98 -8.79 -12.54
CA MET A 80 6.30 -8.98 -11.93
C MET A 80 6.42 -10.40 -11.35
N THR A 81 7.58 -10.98 -11.58
CA THR A 81 8.06 -12.13 -10.80
C THR A 81 8.57 -11.66 -9.43
N TYR A 82 8.80 -12.61 -8.51
CA TYR A 82 9.47 -12.29 -7.24
C TYR A 82 10.87 -11.70 -7.46
N ARG A 83 11.59 -12.14 -8.50
CA ARG A 83 12.90 -11.60 -8.86
C ARG A 83 12.81 -10.14 -9.28
N ASP A 84 11.82 -9.78 -10.09
CA ASP A 84 11.62 -8.39 -10.55
C ASP A 84 11.30 -7.47 -9.36
N TYR A 85 10.52 -7.98 -8.38
CA TYR A 85 10.25 -7.25 -7.14
C TYR A 85 11.54 -6.99 -6.34
N ILE A 86 12.40 -8.00 -6.17
CA ILE A 86 13.67 -7.82 -5.47
C ILE A 86 14.54 -6.76 -6.18
N GLN A 87 14.66 -6.84 -7.52
CA GLN A 87 15.39 -5.84 -8.30
C GLN A 87 14.81 -4.43 -8.14
N LEU A 88 13.48 -4.29 -8.09
CA LEU A 88 12.84 -3.00 -7.87
C LEU A 88 13.18 -2.43 -6.49
N LYS A 89 13.12 -3.25 -5.46
CA LYS A 89 13.44 -2.88 -4.08
C LYS A 89 14.90 -2.47 -3.91
N GLU A 90 15.83 -3.23 -4.52
CA GLU A 90 17.26 -2.96 -4.47
C GLU A 90 17.65 -1.70 -5.26
N GLU A 91 16.98 -1.44 -6.38
CA GLU A 91 17.22 -0.25 -7.21
C GLU A 91 16.75 1.05 -6.50
N PHE A 92 15.74 0.98 -5.65
CA PHE A 92 15.16 2.14 -4.99
C PHE A 92 15.04 1.96 -3.46
N PRO A 93 16.16 1.85 -2.75
CA PRO A 93 16.16 1.54 -1.31
C PRO A 93 15.60 2.66 -0.43
N ASP A 94 15.57 3.89 -0.94
CA ASP A 94 15.03 5.05 -0.18
C ASP A 94 13.53 5.26 -0.39
N LYS A 95 12.85 4.42 -1.16
CA LYS A 95 11.42 4.56 -1.47
C LYS A 95 10.58 3.57 -0.70
N LEU A 96 9.41 4.02 -0.28
CA LEU A 96 8.39 3.15 0.29
C LEU A 96 7.48 2.61 -0.82
N PHE A 97 7.51 1.30 -1.02
CA PHE A 97 6.57 0.62 -1.91
C PHE A 97 5.41 0.02 -1.11
N VAL A 98 4.20 0.30 -1.56
CA VAL A 98 2.96 -0.29 -1.04
C VAL A 98 2.30 -1.08 -2.17
N PHE A 99 2.26 -2.40 -2.05
CA PHE A 99 1.61 -3.26 -3.04
C PHE A 99 0.21 -3.65 -2.55
N ILE A 100 -0.80 -3.27 -3.30
CA ILE A 100 -2.16 -3.79 -3.14
C ILE A 100 -2.26 -5.08 -3.94
N SER A 101 -2.82 -6.12 -3.36
CA SER A 101 -2.93 -7.43 -3.99
C SER A 101 -4.32 -7.99 -3.84
N HIS A 102 -4.82 -8.63 -4.89
CA HIS A 102 -5.98 -9.49 -4.78
C HIS A 102 -5.71 -10.61 -3.78
N ALA A 103 -6.73 -10.98 -3.02
CA ALA A 103 -6.62 -12.05 -2.03
C ALA A 103 -7.36 -13.31 -2.48
N ARG A 104 -6.81 -14.46 -2.09
CA ARG A 104 -7.50 -15.76 -2.11
C ARG A 104 -7.53 -16.30 -0.69
N GLY A 105 -8.65 -16.12 0.00
CA GLY A 105 -8.72 -16.32 1.44
C GLY A 105 -7.83 -15.32 2.17
N LYS A 106 -6.92 -15.78 3.01
CA LYS A 106 -6.00 -14.94 3.80
C LYS A 106 -4.69 -14.59 3.08
N ASN A 107 -4.43 -15.17 1.91
CA ASN A 107 -3.18 -14.99 1.18
C ASN A 107 -3.39 -14.17 -0.10
N PRO A 108 -2.36 -13.47 -0.57
CA PRO A 108 -2.37 -12.86 -1.89
C PRO A 108 -2.57 -13.89 -2.99
N LYS A 109 -3.23 -13.49 -4.07
CA LYS A 109 -3.45 -14.34 -5.23
C LYS A 109 -2.19 -14.46 -6.09
N GLY A 110 -1.65 -15.66 -6.21
CA GLY A 110 -0.50 -15.98 -7.07
C GLY A 110 0.81 -16.12 -6.28
N ASP A 111 1.71 -16.96 -6.81
CA ASP A 111 2.95 -17.35 -6.12
C ASP A 111 3.93 -16.17 -5.94
N ALA A 112 4.04 -15.31 -6.96
CA ALA A 112 4.88 -14.12 -6.86
C ALA A 112 4.39 -13.17 -5.77
N ALA A 113 3.08 -12.88 -5.72
CA ALA A 113 2.49 -12.02 -4.69
C ALA A 113 2.62 -12.63 -3.28
N THR A 114 2.49 -13.94 -3.16
CA THR A 114 2.70 -14.67 -1.91
C THR A 114 4.16 -14.56 -1.45
N SER A 115 5.12 -14.70 -2.36
CA SER A 115 6.54 -14.56 -2.05
C SER A 115 6.88 -13.13 -1.62
N VAL A 116 6.31 -12.12 -2.29
CA VAL A 116 6.44 -10.70 -1.90
C VAL A 116 5.85 -10.47 -0.51
N MET A 117 4.70 -11.05 -0.18
CA MET A 117 4.11 -10.95 1.15
C MET A 117 5.05 -11.49 2.23
N TYR A 118 5.77 -12.60 1.98
CA TYR A 118 6.73 -13.14 2.95
C TYR A 118 7.94 -12.23 3.15
N ASP A 119 8.39 -11.52 2.11
CA ASP A 119 9.51 -10.59 2.19
C ASP A 119 9.12 -9.22 2.76
N ALA A 120 7.87 -8.81 2.67
CA ALA A 120 7.41 -7.50 3.11
C ALA A 120 7.63 -7.27 4.62
N ASP A 121 8.06 -6.06 4.96
CA ASP A 121 8.30 -5.65 6.35
C ASP A 121 6.99 -5.44 7.11
N LEU A 122 5.96 -4.95 6.44
CA LEU A 122 4.62 -4.78 6.98
C LEU A 122 3.59 -5.43 6.06
N LYS A 123 2.74 -6.24 6.64
CA LYS A 123 1.62 -6.90 5.99
C LYS A 123 0.33 -6.35 6.57
N ILE A 124 -0.57 -5.94 5.69
CA ILE A 124 -1.89 -5.46 6.10
C ILE A 124 -2.93 -6.31 5.38
N TRP A 125 -3.81 -6.93 6.15
CA TRP A 125 -4.95 -7.66 5.64
C TRP A 125 -6.23 -6.91 6.01
N VAL A 126 -7.11 -6.71 5.03
CA VAL A 126 -8.38 -6.00 5.22
C VAL A 126 -9.52 -6.98 5.04
N GLU A 127 -10.34 -7.15 6.06
CA GLU A 127 -11.57 -7.94 6.02
C GLU A 127 -12.64 -7.29 6.90
N GLY A 128 -13.89 -7.27 6.42
CA GLY A 128 -15.01 -6.81 7.21
C GLY A 128 -14.84 -5.38 7.76
N TYR A 129 -14.29 -4.50 6.93
CA TYR A 129 -14.01 -3.09 7.27
C TYR A 129 -13.00 -2.88 8.42
N VAL A 130 -12.16 -3.88 8.67
CA VAL A 130 -11.06 -3.81 9.63
C VAL A 130 -9.75 -4.13 8.92
N ALA A 131 -8.73 -3.34 9.17
CA ALA A 131 -7.37 -3.58 8.72
C ALA A 131 -6.57 -4.23 9.86
N PHE A 132 -5.96 -5.37 9.58
CA PHE A 132 -5.11 -6.13 10.51
C PHE A 132 -3.67 -6.02 10.04
N SER A 133 -2.80 -5.49 10.88
CA SER A 133 -1.37 -5.35 10.56
C SER A 133 -0.53 -6.42 11.23
N LYS A 134 0.49 -6.91 10.51
CA LYS A 134 1.53 -7.79 11.03
C LYS A 134 2.87 -7.34 10.46
N GLY A 135 3.71 -6.80 11.32
CA GLY A 135 5.07 -6.39 10.94
C GLY A 135 6.10 -7.49 11.16
N ARG A 136 7.25 -7.36 10.49
CA ARG A 136 8.44 -8.16 10.74
C ARG A 136 9.11 -7.76 12.05
N TYR A 137 9.02 -6.48 12.40
CA TYR A 137 9.62 -5.89 13.59
C TYR A 137 8.59 -5.66 14.69
N GLN A 138 9.03 -5.57 15.94
CA GLN A 138 8.16 -5.30 17.08
C GLN A 138 7.41 -3.98 16.92
N GLY A 139 6.14 -3.95 17.35
CA GLY A 139 5.29 -2.77 17.35
C GLY A 139 4.40 -2.58 16.13
N ALA A 140 4.61 -3.34 15.04
CA ALA A 140 3.81 -3.21 13.82
C ALA A 140 2.66 -4.25 13.75
N THR A 141 2.04 -4.56 14.89
CA THR A 141 0.86 -5.43 14.96
C THR A 141 -0.29 -4.68 15.61
N GLY A 142 -1.46 -4.73 14.97
CA GLY A 142 -2.65 -4.07 15.50
C GLY A 142 -3.85 -4.22 14.57
N GLU A 143 -4.94 -3.68 15.04
CA GLU A 143 -6.19 -3.63 14.32
C GLU A 143 -6.62 -2.16 14.18
N TYR A 144 -7.12 -1.79 13.00
CA TYR A 144 -7.67 -0.49 12.72
C TYR A 144 -9.05 -0.64 12.06
N THR A 145 -10.09 -0.14 12.70
CA THR A 145 -11.43 -0.15 12.15
C THR A 145 -11.57 0.97 11.13
N ILE A 146 -11.81 0.60 9.86
CA ILE A 146 -11.95 1.53 8.74
C ILE A 146 -13.34 2.17 8.76
N TRP A 147 -14.38 1.37 9.06
CA TRP A 147 -15.76 1.81 9.15
C TRP A 147 -16.50 1.03 10.24
N GLU A 148 -16.79 1.69 11.35
CA GLU A 148 -17.33 1.07 12.57
C GLU A 148 -18.64 0.34 12.33
N LYS A 149 -19.63 1.02 11.69
CA LYS A 149 -20.93 0.40 11.43
C LYS A 149 -20.80 -0.82 10.53
N GLY A 150 -20.04 -0.73 9.46
CA GLY A 150 -19.82 -1.85 8.54
C GLY A 150 -19.10 -3.02 9.21
N ALA A 151 -18.11 -2.73 10.06
CA ALA A 151 -17.40 -3.75 10.82
C ALA A 151 -18.35 -4.44 11.82
N TYR A 152 -19.14 -3.67 12.55
CA TYR A 152 -20.13 -4.22 13.46
C TYR A 152 -21.12 -5.17 12.74
N ASP A 153 -21.72 -4.71 11.64
CA ASP A 153 -22.66 -5.50 10.86
C ASP A 153 -22.01 -6.78 10.30
N TYR A 154 -20.78 -6.67 9.75
CA TYR A 154 -20.08 -7.80 9.18
C TYR A 154 -19.72 -8.87 10.22
N TRP A 155 -19.13 -8.47 11.35
CA TRP A 155 -18.65 -9.41 12.36
C TRP A 155 -19.75 -10.01 13.24
N ASN A 156 -20.84 -9.30 13.48
CA ASN A 156 -21.97 -9.80 14.27
C ASN A 156 -22.92 -10.69 13.46
N VAL A 157 -23.13 -10.41 12.17
CA VAL A 157 -23.96 -11.26 11.30
C VAL A 157 -23.23 -12.55 10.89
N ALA A 158 -21.92 -12.49 10.70
CA ALA A 158 -21.13 -13.65 10.31
C ALA A 158 -20.86 -14.66 11.45
N GLY A 159 -21.24 -14.33 12.71
CA GLY A 159 -20.87 -15.11 13.90
C GLY A 159 -19.36 -15.05 14.17
N PRO A 160 -18.89 -15.41 15.38
CA PRO A 160 -17.47 -15.44 15.68
C PRO A 160 -16.80 -16.53 14.81
N LYS A 161 -16.25 -16.15 13.67
CA LYS A 161 -15.28 -17.01 12.97
C LYS A 161 -14.16 -17.26 13.95
N GLN A 162 -14.06 -18.48 14.42
CA GLN A 162 -13.02 -18.93 15.34
C GLN A 162 -11.68 -18.31 14.90
N LYS A 163 -11.08 -17.53 15.79
CA LYS A 163 -9.68 -17.13 15.67
C LYS A 163 -8.90 -18.42 15.48
N GLY A 164 -8.55 -18.76 14.23
CA GLY A 164 -7.66 -19.85 13.93
C GLY A 164 -6.38 -19.59 14.68
N GLY A 165 -6.30 -20.21 15.85
CA GLY A 165 -5.11 -20.24 16.67
C GLY A 165 -4.03 -21.03 15.94
N GLN A 166 -2.82 -20.60 16.21
CA GLN A 166 -1.65 -21.42 16.41
C GLN A 166 -1.07 -22.21 15.20
N ALA A 167 0.01 -21.85 14.71
CA ALA A 167 1.37 -22.37 14.97
C ALA A 167 2.36 -21.54 14.15
#